data_2c270342fd43a9add9ca4a6c2f937ff3
#
_entry.id   2c270342fd43a9add9ca4a6c2f937ff3
#
_cell.length_a   1.000
_cell.length_b   1.000
_cell.length_c   1.000
_cell.angle_alpha   90.00
_cell.angle_beta   90.00
_cell.angle_gamma   90.00
#
_symmetry.space_group_name_H-M   'P 1'
#
loop_
_entity.id
_entity.type
_entity.pdbx_description
1 polymer ?
#
loop_
_entity_poly.entity_id
_entity_poly.type
_entity_poly.pdbx_seq_one_letter_code
_entity_poly.pdbx_strand_id
1 'polypeptide(L)'
;MIAHLERPAGPAPGGRRLLADLGPGYLANGLIGFIFSATGPVAIILAVGTRGGLTQAELASWVFGVFFINGLLTLAMSWRYRMPLGFAWTIPGTVLVGPALQHLSFAEVVGAFYATSAVVLLMGLSGWVKRFMQALPMPIVMGMVAGVFLRFGLDLVRALHSDVGIAGPMVIAFLLLSAVPVLGRRLPPVIGALLAGALAIAMLGRIDTATLGSFALAQPLVQAPVWSVAAMVELVVPLAITVLVVQNGQGVAVLKAAGHQPPVNTIAAVCGIGAALSAAVGAVSTCLTGPTNALLTSSGERHRHYIGALCFGTFGVLFGLMAPTFTGLMLAAPAEFIMVLGGLAMLRVLQGAFLASFGGKFSLGALISLLVTVADISLLNIGAAFWGLVAGFAVSWLMEKGDFVAAARG
;
A
#
# COMPACT_ATOMS: atom_id res chain seq x y z
N MET A 1 16.65 8.88 -22.86
CA MET A 1 15.70 8.42 -21.81
C MET A 1 16.28 8.51 -20.38
N ILE A 2 17.57 8.28 -20.13
CA ILE A 2 18.17 8.36 -18.76
C ILE A 2 18.43 9.80 -18.31
N ALA A 3 18.36 10.79 -19.19
CA ALA A 3 18.65 12.20 -18.90
C ALA A 3 17.67 12.88 -17.92
N HIS A 4 16.49 12.29 -17.69
CA HIS A 4 15.46 12.82 -16.79
C HIS A 4 15.55 12.28 -15.36
N LEU A 5 16.42 11.30 -15.09
CA LEU A 5 16.61 10.75 -13.76
C LEU A 5 17.46 11.68 -12.90
N GLU A 6 16.94 12.04 -11.74
CA GLU A 6 17.63 12.90 -10.79
C GLU A 6 18.79 12.14 -10.14
N ARG A 7 19.98 12.74 -10.18
CA ARG A 7 21.18 12.17 -9.57
C ARG A 7 21.24 12.48 -8.06
N PRO A 8 21.82 11.59 -7.25
CA PRO A 8 22.10 11.91 -5.86
C PRO A 8 23.00 13.16 -5.71
N ALA A 9 22.72 13.98 -4.70
CA ALA A 9 23.46 15.23 -4.45
C ALA A 9 24.93 15.03 -4.03
N GLY A 10 25.35 13.81 -3.71
CA GLY A 10 26.70 13.50 -3.29
C GLY A 10 26.97 11.99 -3.23
N PRO A 11 28.19 11.58 -2.79
CA PRO A 11 28.53 10.18 -2.64
C PRO A 11 27.70 9.50 -1.54
N ALA A 12 27.53 8.18 -1.66
CA ALA A 12 26.91 7.39 -0.61
C ALA A 12 27.73 7.43 0.69
N PRO A 13 27.10 7.35 1.87
CA PRO A 13 27.81 7.39 3.15
C PRO A 13 28.69 6.16 3.34
N GLY A 14 29.95 6.36 3.70
CA GLY A 14 30.82 5.27 4.13
C GLY A 14 30.47 4.77 5.53
N GLY A 15 31.03 3.61 5.94
CA GLY A 15 30.70 2.95 7.22
C GLY A 15 30.89 3.84 8.45
N ARG A 16 31.96 4.64 8.51
CA ARG A 16 32.20 5.60 9.62
C ARG A 16 31.08 6.61 9.76
N ARG A 17 30.55 7.11 8.64
CA ARG A 17 29.45 8.07 8.64
C ARG A 17 28.12 7.43 9.00
N LEU A 18 27.88 6.22 8.53
CA LEU A 18 26.70 5.43 8.93
C LEU A 18 26.65 5.27 10.45
N LEU A 19 27.78 4.89 11.07
CA LEU A 19 27.87 4.74 12.52
C LEU A 19 27.67 6.06 13.26
N ALA A 20 28.22 7.18 12.75
CA ALA A 20 28.03 8.51 13.32
C ALA A 20 26.59 9.04 13.21
N ASP A 21 25.89 8.66 12.15
CA ASP A 21 24.50 9.07 11.90
C ASP A 21 23.48 8.18 12.65
N LEU A 22 23.91 7.01 13.23
CA LEU A 22 23.05 6.15 14.04
C LEU A 22 22.48 6.92 15.24
N GLY A 23 21.25 6.58 15.62
CA GLY A 23 20.63 7.12 16.81
C GLY A 23 19.31 6.38 17.13
N PRO A 24 18.99 6.21 18.43
CA PRO A 24 17.87 5.38 18.86
C PRO A 24 16.52 5.88 18.32
N GLY A 25 16.34 7.20 18.17
CA GLY A 25 15.11 7.77 17.60
C GLY A 25 14.88 7.37 16.14
N TYR A 26 15.94 7.35 15.32
CA TYR A 26 15.83 6.95 13.90
C TYR A 26 15.55 5.45 13.77
N LEU A 27 16.21 4.62 14.59
CA LEU A 27 15.96 3.18 14.63
C LEU A 27 14.54 2.89 15.09
N ALA A 28 14.04 3.61 16.11
CA ALA A 28 12.65 3.51 16.56
C ALA A 28 11.66 3.90 15.46
N ASN A 29 11.90 4.99 14.74
CA ASN A 29 11.05 5.39 13.61
C ASN A 29 11.01 4.31 12.50
N GLY A 30 12.16 3.71 12.18
CA GLY A 30 12.26 2.62 11.22
C GLY A 30 11.50 1.37 11.68
N LEU A 31 11.67 0.98 12.94
CA LEU A 31 10.96 -0.15 13.53
C LEU A 31 9.45 0.08 13.57
N ILE A 32 8.99 1.27 13.99
CA ILE A 32 7.57 1.61 14.03
C ILE A 32 6.98 1.59 12.61
N GLY A 33 7.70 2.15 11.62
CA GLY A 33 7.29 2.08 10.22
C GLY A 33 7.17 0.66 9.70
N PHE A 34 8.11 -0.22 10.08
CA PHE A 34 8.05 -1.64 9.75
C PHE A 34 6.84 -2.34 10.41
N ILE A 35 6.66 -2.19 11.71
CA ILE A 35 5.54 -2.81 12.44
C ILE A 35 4.20 -2.33 11.85
N PHE A 36 4.06 -1.05 11.53
CA PHE A 36 2.89 -0.53 10.83
C PHE A 36 2.63 -1.28 9.52
N SER A 37 3.65 -1.47 8.69
CA SER A 37 3.53 -2.15 7.40
C SER A 37 3.26 -3.66 7.54
N ALA A 38 3.85 -4.30 8.56
CA ALA A 38 3.74 -5.74 8.80
C ALA A 38 2.41 -6.15 9.49
N THR A 39 1.60 -5.21 9.96
CA THR A 39 0.32 -5.48 10.64
C THR A 39 -0.87 -5.29 9.69
N GLY A 40 -1.52 -4.14 9.71
CA GLY A 40 -2.71 -3.85 8.93
C GLY A 40 -2.57 -4.08 7.41
N PRO A 41 -1.55 -3.52 6.75
CA PRO A 41 -1.33 -3.73 5.33
C PRO A 41 -1.15 -5.19 4.89
N VAL A 42 -0.51 -6.04 5.71
CA VAL A 42 -0.41 -7.48 5.44
C VAL A 42 -1.78 -8.15 5.53
N ALA A 43 -2.59 -7.79 6.52
CA ALA A 43 -3.95 -8.33 6.65
C ALA A 43 -4.79 -8.08 5.39
N ILE A 44 -4.56 -6.97 4.68
CA ILE A 44 -5.24 -6.66 3.41
C ILE A 44 -4.81 -7.64 2.31
N ILE A 45 -3.51 -7.93 2.17
CA ILE A 45 -3.01 -8.92 1.20
C ILE A 45 -3.67 -10.26 1.47
N LEU A 46 -3.69 -10.70 2.74
CA LEU A 46 -4.28 -11.98 3.12
C LEU A 46 -5.79 -12.02 2.85
N ALA A 47 -6.52 -10.96 3.24
CA ALA A 47 -7.96 -10.87 3.00
C ALA A 47 -8.30 -10.89 1.50
N VAL A 48 -7.57 -10.13 0.69
CA VAL A 48 -7.76 -10.05 -0.76
C VAL A 48 -7.41 -11.38 -1.43
N GLY A 49 -6.24 -11.93 -1.14
CA GLY A 49 -5.77 -13.13 -1.80
C GLY A 49 -6.55 -14.39 -1.39
N THR A 50 -6.92 -14.53 -0.11
CA THR A 50 -7.77 -15.64 0.36
C THR A 50 -9.15 -15.60 -0.32
N ARG A 51 -9.78 -14.41 -0.39
CA ARG A 51 -11.04 -14.25 -1.14
C ARG A 51 -10.89 -14.52 -2.63
N GLY A 52 -9.73 -14.21 -3.20
CA GLY A 52 -9.37 -14.51 -4.59
C GLY A 52 -9.00 -15.97 -4.84
N GLY A 53 -9.07 -16.84 -3.83
CA GLY A 53 -8.77 -18.26 -3.97
C GLY A 53 -7.28 -18.59 -4.06
N LEU A 54 -6.37 -17.66 -3.68
CA LEU A 54 -4.94 -17.91 -3.68
C LEU A 54 -4.54 -18.91 -2.58
N THR A 55 -3.62 -19.79 -2.92
CA THR A 55 -3.04 -20.75 -1.98
C THR A 55 -2.16 -20.06 -0.93
N GLN A 56 -1.93 -20.73 0.20
CA GLN A 56 -1.03 -20.23 1.23
C GLN A 56 0.39 -19.96 0.69
N ALA A 57 0.86 -20.78 -0.25
CA ALA A 57 2.17 -20.63 -0.87
C ALA A 57 2.22 -19.37 -1.78
N GLU A 58 1.17 -19.08 -2.54
CA GLU A 58 1.05 -17.86 -3.34
C GLU A 58 0.96 -16.62 -2.46
N LEU A 59 0.20 -16.67 -1.37
CA LEU A 59 0.12 -15.59 -0.39
C LEU A 59 1.48 -15.32 0.28
N ALA A 60 2.19 -16.38 0.69
CA ALA A 60 3.53 -16.25 1.24
C ALA A 60 4.52 -15.66 0.22
N SER A 61 4.43 -16.07 -1.05
CA SER A 61 5.23 -15.51 -2.14
C SER A 61 4.90 -14.03 -2.39
N TRP A 62 3.61 -13.65 -2.34
CA TRP A 62 3.21 -12.24 -2.43
C TRP A 62 3.78 -11.43 -1.27
N VAL A 63 3.65 -11.91 -0.02
CA VAL A 63 4.22 -11.24 1.16
C VAL A 63 5.74 -11.14 1.07
N PHE A 64 6.43 -12.21 0.59
CA PHE A 64 7.86 -12.15 0.29
C PHE A 64 8.17 -11.01 -0.68
N GLY A 65 7.50 -10.93 -1.81
CA GLY A 65 7.73 -9.92 -2.84
C GLY A 65 7.60 -8.50 -2.32
N VAL A 66 6.50 -8.20 -1.60
CA VAL A 66 6.24 -6.86 -1.11
C VAL A 66 7.17 -6.42 0.04
N PHE A 67 7.75 -7.34 0.80
CA PHE A 67 8.68 -7.00 1.88
C PHE A 67 10.13 -7.12 1.48
N PHE A 68 10.54 -8.24 0.91
CA PHE A 68 11.94 -8.49 0.58
C PHE A 68 12.43 -7.55 -0.53
N ILE A 69 11.70 -7.49 -1.65
CA ILE A 69 12.11 -6.66 -2.80
C ILE A 69 12.07 -5.18 -2.43
N ASN A 70 10.96 -4.72 -1.82
CA ASN A 70 10.84 -3.32 -1.42
C ASN A 70 11.80 -2.96 -0.28
N GLY A 71 12.13 -3.90 0.59
CA GLY A 71 13.17 -3.74 1.61
C GLY A 71 14.53 -3.50 0.99
N LEU A 72 14.93 -4.30 0.00
CA LEU A 72 16.18 -4.11 -0.75
C LEU A 72 16.22 -2.77 -1.49
N LEU A 73 15.12 -2.38 -2.14
CA LEU A 73 15.02 -1.08 -2.82
C LEU A 73 15.12 0.08 -1.82
N THR A 74 14.46 -0.04 -0.67
CA THR A 74 14.57 0.95 0.42
C THR A 74 16.00 1.08 0.90
N LEU A 75 16.69 -0.02 1.15
CA LEU A 75 18.10 -0.03 1.56
C LEU A 75 18.98 0.66 0.51
N ALA A 76 18.90 0.22 -0.74
CA ALA A 76 19.72 0.73 -1.82
C ALA A 76 19.51 2.23 -2.08
N MET A 77 18.23 2.63 -2.19
CA MET A 77 17.87 4.00 -2.54
C MET A 77 18.09 4.96 -1.37
N SER A 78 17.71 4.58 -0.15
CA SER A 78 17.92 5.44 1.03
C SER A 78 19.41 5.64 1.33
N TRP A 79 20.22 4.60 1.19
CA TRP A 79 21.66 4.69 1.31
C TRP A 79 22.28 5.57 0.22
N ARG A 80 21.86 5.37 -1.06
CA ARG A 80 22.44 6.09 -2.20
C ARG A 80 22.09 7.58 -2.22
N TYR A 81 20.84 7.92 -1.87
CA TYR A 81 20.35 9.31 -1.90
C TYR A 81 20.45 10.01 -0.55
N ARG A 82 20.80 9.31 0.52
CA ARG A 82 20.83 9.82 1.90
C ARG A 82 19.49 10.49 2.29
N MET A 83 18.41 9.88 1.85
CA MET A 83 17.03 10.28 2.12
C MET A 83 16.22 9.09 2.65
N PRO A 84 15.18 9.32 3.45
CA PRO A 84 14.30 8.24 3.90
C PRO A 84 13.35 7.85 2.75
N LEU A 85 13.84 7.07 1.79
CA LEU A 85 13.04 6.58 0.67
C LEU A 85 12.46 5.22 1.02
N GLY A 86 11.38 5.20 1.81
CA GLY A 86 10.68 3.99 2.20
C GLY A 86 9.78 3.47 1.08
N PHE A 87 10.23 2.43 0.39
CA PHE A 87 9.44 1.71 -0.60
C PHE A 87 8.62 0.62 0.07
N ALA A 88 7.38 0.46 -0.37
CA ALA A 88 6.49 -0.63 -0.02
C ALA A 88 5.61 -0.93 -1.25
N TRP A 89 4.40 -1.43 -1.06
CA TRP A 89 3.47 -1.75 -2.14
C TRP A 89 2.24 -0.85 -2.12
N THR A 90 1.54 -0.78 -3.24
CA THR A 90 0.32 -0.01 -3.33
C THR A 90 -0.84 -0.71 -2.63
N ILE A 91 -1.26 -0.20 -1.47
CA ILE A 91 -2.42 -0.73 -0.74
C ILE A 91 -3.71 -0.57 -1.56
N PRO A 92 -4.02 0.61 -2.16
CA PRO A 92 -5.17 0.72 -3.06
C PRO A 92 -5.10 -0.26 -4.22
N GLY A 93 -3.91 -0.45 -4.80
CA GLY A 93 -3.69 -1.44 -5.86
C GLY A 93 -3.95 -2.87 -5.39
N THR A 94 -3.52 -3.25 -4.18
CA THR A 94 -3.83 -4.57 -3.60
C THR A 94 -5.34 -4.80 -3.53
N VAL A 95 -6.09 -3.79 -3.09
CA VAL A 95 -7.54 -3.92 -2.95
C VAL A 95 -8.25 -3.99 -4.30
N LEU A 96 -7.74 -3.31 -5.34
CA LEU A 96 -8.24 -3.43 -6.73
C LEU A 96 -8.13 -4.86 -7.28
N VAL A 97 -7.13 -5.62 -6.84
CA VAL A 97 -6.93 -7.01 -7.27
C VAL A 97 -8.04 -7.93 -6.76
N GLY A 98 -8.65 -7.62 -5.61
CA GLY A 98 -9.68 -8.48 -5.00
C GLY A 98 -10.87 -8.77 -5.92
N PRO A 99 -11.60 -7.77 -6.42
CA PRO A 99 -12.66 -7.97 -7.41
C PRO A 99 -12.17 -8.64 -8.70
N ALA A 100 -11.00 -8.28 -9.20
CA ALA A 100 -10.42 -8.85 -10.41
C ALA A 100 -10.23 -10.37 -10.29
N LEU A 101 -9.76 -10.87 -9.15
CA LEU A 101 -9.59 -12.31 -8.89
C LEU A 101 -10.89 -13.09 -8.85
N GLN A 102 -12.07 -12.45 -8.83
CA GLN A 102 -13.35 -13.17 -8.90
C GLN A 102 -13.67 -13.69 -10.32
N HIS A 103 -13.03 -13.13 -11.34
CA HIS A 103 -13.30 -13.45 -12.74
C HIS A 103 -12.06 -13.54 -13.63
N LEU A 104 -10.89 -13.12 -13.14
CA LEU A 104 -9.59 -13.28 -13.81
C LEU A 104 -8.76 -14.34 -13.05
N SER A 105 -7.98 -15.11 -13.78
CA SER A 105 -6.98 -15.99 -13.18
C SER A 105 -5.83 -15.17 -12.57
N PHE A 106 -5.15 -15.73 -11.57
CA PHE A 106 -4.01 -15.07 -10.96
C PHE A 106 -2.87 -14.78 -11.96
N ALA A 107 -2.67 -15.68 -12.95
CA ALA A 107 -1.70 -15.48 -14.01
C ALA A 107 -2.02 -14.26 -14.92
N GLU A 108 -3.31 -13.98 -15.18
CA GLU A 108 -3.74 -12.77 -15.91
C GLU A 108 -3.51 -11.51 -15.08
N VAL A 109 -3.78 -11.57 -13.77
CA VAL A 109 -3.47 -10.47 -12.84
C VAL A 109 -1.96 -10.19 -12.80
N VAL A 110 -1.12 -11.22 -12.78
CA VAL A 110 0.34 -11.09 -12.86
C VAL A 110 0.76 -10.46 -14.19
N GLY A 111 0.12 -10.81 -15.30
CA GLY A 111 0.32 -10.14 -16.59
C GLY A 111 0.05 -8.63 -16.50
N ALA A 112 -1.04 -8.24 -15.84
CA ALA A 112 -1.35 -6.82 -15.62
C ALA A 112 -0.32 -6.14 -14.68
N PHE A 113 0.25 -6.85 -13.70
CA PHE A 113 1.34 -6.32 -12.86
C PHE A 113 2.57 -5.99 -13.68
N TYR A 114 2.97 -6.87 -14.60
CA TYR A 114 4.08 -6.60 -15.52
C TYR A 114 3.80 -5.42 -16.46
N ALA A 115 2.61 -5.36 -17.04
CA ALA A 115 2.23 -4.24 -17.90
C ALA A 115 2.21 -2.91 -17.13
N THR A 116 1.67 -2.92 -15.90
CA THR A 116 1.72 -1.76 -15.01
C THR A 116 3.16 -1.34 -14.70
N SER A 117 4.05 -2.31 -14.43
CA SER A 117 5.45 -2.04 -14.17
C SER A 117 6.13 -1.34 -15.34
N ALA A 118 5.85 -1.79 -16.57
CA ALA A 118 6.35 -1.17 -17.79
C ALA A 118 5.86 0.27 -17.95
N VAL A 119 4.56 0.52 -17.72
CA VAL A 119 3.98 1.88 -17.76
C VAL A 119 4.64 2.79 -16.73
N VAL A 120 4.75 2.35 -15.46
CA VAL A 120 5.37 3.13 -14.38
C VAL A 120 6.85 3.41 -14.68
N LEU A 121 7.60 2.43 -15.19
CA LEU A 121 8.99 2.58 -15.60
C LEU A 121 9.14 3.59 -16.74
N LEU A 122 8.34 3.46 -17.79
CA LEU A 122 8.36 4.39 -18.93
C LEU A 122 8.02 5.81 -18.50
N MET A 123 7.06 6.00 -17.60
CA MET A 123 6.72 7.30 -17.03
C MET A 123 7.91 7.91 -16.27
N GLY A 124 8.60 7.11 -15.45
CA GLY A 124 9.81 7.55 -14.74
C GLY A 124 10.94 7.95 -15.69
N LEU A 125 11.20 7.15 -16.71
CA LEU A 125 12.26 7.38 -17.69
C LEU A 125 11.97 8.56 -18.64
N SER A 126 10.70 8.80 -18.97
CA SER A 126 10.28 9.91 -19.84
C SER A 126 10.29 11.27 -19.18
N GLY A 127 10.32 11.33 -17.83
CA GLY A 127 10.22 12.58 -17.08
C GLY A 127 8.79 13.17 -17.01
N TRP A 128 7.79 12.44 -17.47
CA TRP A 128 6.40 12.90 -17.55
C TRP A 128 5.61 12.72 -16.25
N VAL A 129 6.22 12.13 -15.21
CA VAL A 129 5.54 11.81 -13.94
C VAL A 129 4.81 13.02 -13.37
N LYS A 130 5.48 14.18 -13.29
CA LYS A 130 4.86 15.41 -12.75
C LYS A 130 3.66 15.87 -13.60
N ARG A 131 3.76 15.82 -14.93
CA ARG A 131 2.67 16.19 -15.85
C ARG A 131 1.48 15.25 -15.69
N PHE A 132 1.76 13.95 -15.58
CA PHE A 132 0.72 12.94 -15.38
C PHE A 132 -0.01 13.15 -14.04
N MET A 133 0.74 13.37 -12.95
CA MET A 133 0.17 13.63 -11.63
C MET A 133 -0.71 14.91 -11.60
N GLN A 134 -0.37 15.92 -12.39
CA GLN A 134 -1.13 17.18 -12.46
C GLN A 134 -2.35 17.09 -13.39
N ALA A 135 -2.35 16.19 -14.37
CA ALA A 135 -3.43 16.04 -15.33
C ALA A 135 -4.68 15.33 -14.75
N LEU A 136 -4.51 14.57 -13.66
CA LEU A 136 -5.62 13.80 -13.08
C LEU A 136 -6.30 14.58 -11.95
N PRO A 137 -7.63 14.84 -12.03
CA PRO A 137 -8.38 15.38 -10.91
C PRO A 137 -8.37 14.43 -9.71
N MET A 138 -7.55 14.76 -8.71
CA MET A 138 -7.40 13.95 -7.49
C MET A 138 -8.74 13.58 -6.83
N PRO A 139 -9.75 14.45 -6.74
CA PRO A 139 -11.03 14.06 -6.12
C PRO A 139 -11.69 12.85 -6.79
N ILE A 140 -11.67 12.76 -8.13
CA ILE A 140 -12.27 11.62 -8.86
C ILE A 140 -11.51 10.32 -8.55
N VAL A 141 -10.16 10.38 -8.57
CA VAL A 141 -9.31 9.24 -8.20
C VAL A 141 -9.56 8.80 -6.76
N MET A 142 -9.67 9.77 -5.84
CA MET A 142 -9.92 9.47 -4.42
C MET A 142 -11.35 8.96 -4.20
N GLY A 143 -12.32 9.31 -5.04
CA GLY A 143 -13.65 8.71 -5.06
C GLY A 143 -13.61 7.20 -5.35
N MET A 144 -12.83 6.78 -6.36
CA MET A 144 -12.57 5.36 -6.62
C MET A 144 -11.89 4.70 -5.41
N VAL A 145 -10.84 5.32 -4.88
CA VAL A 145 -10.11 4.79 -3.71
C VAL A 145 -11.03 4.65 -2.50
N ALA A 146 -11.90 5.63 -2.23
CA ALA A 146 -12.89 5.56 -1.17
C ALA A 146 -13.87 4.40 -1.38
N GLY A 147 -14.34 4.18 -2.61
CA GLY A 147 -15.21 3.06 -2.98
C GLY A 147 -14.57 1.69 -2.70
N VAL A 148 -13.31 1.53 -3.09
CA VAL A 148 -12.55 0.31 -2.88
C VAL A 148 -12.31 0.04 -1.38
N PHE A 149 -11.96 1.07 -0.61
CA PHE A 149 -11.69 0.93 0.83
C PHE A 149 -12.94 0.80 1.69
N LEU A 150 -14.09 1.24 1.22
CA LEU A 150 -15.34 1.17 1.96
C LEU A 150 -15.67 -0.25 2.42
N ARG A 151 -15.32 -1.26 1.61
CA ARG A 151 -15.50 -2.67 1.95
C ARG A 151 -14.81 -3.06 3.25
N PHE A 152 -13.57 -2.59 3.49
CA PHE A 152 -12.85 -2.89 4.73
C PHE A 152 -13.52 -2.27 5.95
N GLY A 153 -14.09 -1.06 5.81
CA GLY A 153 -14.89 -0.43 6.86
C GLY A 153 -16.17 -1.21 7.16
N LEU A 154 -16.86 -1.70 6.13
CA LEU A 154 -18.05 -2.54 6.28
C LEU A 154 -17.71 -3.91 6.89
N ASP A 155 -16.61 -4.53 6.46
CA ASP A 155 -16.14 -5.82 6.99
C ASP A 155 -15.79 -5.74 8.47
N LEU A 156 -15.21 -4.60 8.93
CA LEU A 156 -15.00 -4.34 10.36
C LEU A 156 -16.31 -4.41 11.15
N VAL A 157 -17.37 -3.74 10.66
CA VAL A 157 -18.68 -3.75 11.32
C VAL A 157 -19.31 -5.14 11.29
N ARG A 158 -19.20 -5.85 10.16
CA ARG A 158 -19.68 -7.23 10.02
C ARG A 158 -18.96 -8.17 10.98
N ALA A 159 -17.63 -8.06 11.10
CA ALA A 159 -16.83 -8.87 12.02
C ALA A 159 -17.22 -8.63 13.49
N LEU A 160 -17.56 -7.39 13.87
CA LEU A 160 -18.09 -7.08 15.20
C LEU A 160 -19.44 -7.78 15.47
N HIS A 161 -20.26 -7.96 14.43
CA HIS A 161 -21.52 -8.66 14.56
C HIS A 161 -21.36 -10.19 14.58
N SER A 162 -20.44 -10.74 13.78
CA SER A 162 -20.23 -12.18 13.65
C SER A 162 -19.47 -12.78 14.84
N ASP A 163 -18.45 -12.08 15.35
CA ASP A 163 -17.62 -12.56 16.46
C ASP A 163 -17.16 -11.41 17.38
N VAL A 164 -18.03 -11.03 18.28
CA VAL A 164 -17.73 -9.99 19.28
C VAL A 164 -16.62 -10.40 20.25
N GLY A 165 -16.40 -11.69 20.45
CA GLY A 165 -15.37 -12.21 21.36
C GLY A 165 -13.94 -11.89 20.88
N ILE A 166 -13.72 -11.85 19.58
CA ILE A 166 -12.42 -11.47 18.98
C ILE A 166 -12.44 -10.00 18.56
N ALA A 167 -13.45 -9.58 17.81
CA ALA A 167 -13.55 -8.24 17.26
C ALA A 167 -13.69 -7.15 18.34
N GLY A 168 -14.47 -7.42 19.40
CA GLY A 168 -14.71 -6.47 20.49
C GLY A 168 -13.44 -6.00 21.18
N PRO A 169 -12.60 -6.88 21.74
CA PRO A 169 -11.33 -6.51 22.35
C PRO A 169 -10.40 -5.74 21.43
N MET A 170 -10.34 -6.12 20.13
CA MET A 170 -9.51 -5.43 19.13
C MET A 170 -9.95 -3.98 18.93
N VAL A 171 -11.26 -3.77 18.75
CA VAL A 171 -11.85 -2.42 18.55
C VAL A 171 -11.70 -1.58 19.80
N ILE A 172 -11.96 -2.13 20.98
CA ILE A 172 -11.81 -1.41 22.25
C ILE A 172 -10.34 -0.98 22.44
N ALA A 173 -9.39 -1.88 22.23
CA ALA A 173 -7.96 -1.56 22.34
C ALA A 173 -7.56 -0.45 21.35
N PHE A 174 -8.01 -0.53 20.10
CA PHE A 174 -7.77 0.50 19.09
C PHE A 174 -8.34 1.86 19.50
N LEU A 175 -9.59 1.90 19.97
CA LEU A 175 -10.24 3.14 20.35
C LEU A 175 -9.58 3.78 21.59
N LEU A 176 -9.28 2.99 22.62
CA LEU A 176 -8.61 3.48 23.84
C LEU A 176 -7.23 4.06 23.52
N LEU A 177 -6.43 3.35 22.71
CA LEU A 177 -5.11 3.82 22.30
C LEU A 177 -5.18 5.04 21.37
N SER A 178 -6.23 5.14 20.56
CA SER A 178 -6.46 6.31 19.70
C SER A 178 -6.96 7.52 20.49
N ALA A 179 -7.79 7.30 21.51
CA ALA A 179 -8.38 8.36 22.32
C ALA A 179 -7.39 8.94 23.35
N VAL A 180 -6.40 8.16 23.81
CA VAL A 180 -5.42 8.58 24.81
C VAL A 180 -4.04 8.77 24.15
N PRO A 181 -3.65 10.01 23.76
CA PRO A 181 -2.42 10.27 22.99
C PRO A 181 -1.14 9.82 23.68
N VAL A 182 -1.10 9.79 25.02
CA VAL A 182 0.07 9.32 25.78
C VAL A 182 0.28 7.82 25.60
N LEU A 183 -0.79 7.04 25.60
CA LEU A 183 -0.75 5.60 25.37
C LEU A 183 -0.47 5.30 23.90
N GLY A 184 -1.18 5.96 22.98
CA GLY A 184 -1.03 5.75 21.53
C GLY A 184 0.36 6.08 20.98
N ARG A 185 1.09 6.99 21.68
CA ARG A 185 2.53 7.25 21.35
C ARG A 185 3.46 6.11 21.79
N ARG A 186 3.10 5.36 22.83
CA ARG A 186 3.91 4.20 23.31
C ARG A 186 3.56 2.93 22.58
N LEU A 187 2.28 2.74 22.26
CA LEU A 187 1.77 1.56 21.56
C LEU A 187 0.81 2.02 20.45
N PRO A 188 1.20 1.95 19.17
CA PRO A 188 0.32 2.31 18.06
C PRO A 188 -1.02 1.55 18.11
N PRO A 189 -2.16 2.23 17.85
CA PRO A 189 -3.49 1.64 18.04
C PRO A 189 -3.71 0.32 17.29
N VAL A 190 -3.20 0.19 16.06
CA VAL A 190 -3.32 -1.04 15.26
C VAL A 190 -2.54 -2.20 15.89
N ILE A 191 -1.39 -1.92 16.51
CA ILE A 191 -0.60 -2.94 17.23
C ILE A 191 -1.34 -3.36 18.50
N GLY A 192 -1.93 -2.41 19.22
CA GLY A 192 -2.78 -2.73 20.38
C GLY A 192 -3.96 -3.62 20.00
N ALA A 193 -4.61 -3.34 18.87
CA ALA A 193 -5.67 -4.21 18.33
C ALA A 193 -5.16 -5.62 17.98
N LEU A 194 -3.99 -5.71 17.32
CA LEU A 194 -3.35 -7.00 17.00
C LEU A 194 -3.11 -7.83 18.27
N LEU A 195 -2.52 -7.22 19.29
CA LEU A 195 -2.18 -7.90 20.56
C LEU A 195 -3.46 -8.32 21.32
N ALA A 196 -4.47 -7.45 21.37
CA ALA A 196 -5.74 -7.75 22.00
C ALA A 196 -6.47 -8.89 21.29
N GLY A 197 -6.46 -8.92 19.96
CA GLY A 197 -7.01 -10.00 19.16
C GLY A 197 -6.27 -11.31 19.35
N ALA A 198 -4.92 -11.28 19.32
CA ALA A 198 -4.10 -12.45 19.56
C ALA A 198 -4.34 -13.05 20.97
N LEU A 199 -4.47 -12.20 21.99
CA LEU A 199 -4.82 -12.62 23.35
C LEU A 199 -6.23 -13.23 23.40
N ALA A 200 -7.22 -12.59 22.75
CA ALA A 200 -8.58 -13.12 22.70
C ALA A 200 -8.64 -14.50 22.02
N ILE A 201 -7.94 -14.67 20.89
CA ILE A 201 -7.83 -15.96 20.19
C ILE A 201 -7.21 -17.03 21.10
N ALA A 202 -6.12 -16.68 21.79
CA ALA A 202 -5.44 -17.60 22.71
C ALA A 202 -6.36 -18.01 23.89
N MET A 203 -7.06 -17.05 24.50
CA MET A 203 -7.99 -17.30 25.62
C MET A 203 -9.21 -18.14 25.20
N LEU A 204 -9.69 -17.97 23.97
CA LEU A 204 -10.83 -18.70 23.42
C LEU A 204 -10.42 -20.04 22.79
N GLY A 205 -9.13 -20.34 22.67
CA GLY A 205 -8.62 -21.57 22.06
C GLY A 205 -8.93 -21.71 20.57
N ARG A 206 -9.03 -20.58 19.84
CA ARG A 206 -9.48 -20.54 18.44
C ARG A 206 -8.36 -20.46 17.41
N ILE A 207 -7.17 -20.97 17.74
CA ILE A 207 -6.07 -21.08 16.76
C ILE A 207 -6.28 -22.38 15.97
N ASP A 208 -6.29 -22.27 14.65
CA ASP A 208 -6.24 -23.45 13.79
C ASP A 208 -4.80 -23.99 13.74
N THR A 209 -4.53 -24.97 14.63
CA THR A 209 -3.20 -25.57 14.74
C THR A 209 -2.79 -26.40 13.52
N ALA A 210 -3.77 -26.82 12.68
CA ALA A 210 -3.49 -27.57 11.46
C ALA A 210 -2.88 -26.65 10.35
N THR A 211 -3.22 -25.39 10.39
CA THR A 211 -2.69 -24.36 9.46
C THR A 211 -1.34 -23.78 9.94
N LEU A 212 -1.02 -23.93 11.25
CA LEU A 212 0.29 -23.56 11.80
C LEU A 212 1.36 -24.50 11.22
N GLY A 213 2.05 -24.05 10.17
CA GLY A 213 3.22 -24.73 9.65
C GLY A 213 4.42 -24.66 10.61
N SER A 214 5.44 -25.49 10.37
CA SER A 214 6.76 -25.33 10.99
C SER A 214 7.41 -24.03 10.52
N PHE A 215 8.40 -23.53 11.29
CA PHE A 215 9.25 -22.42 10.84
C PHE A 215 9.80 -22.71 9.43
N ALA A 216 9.52 -21.84 8.49
CA ALA A 216 9.95 -21.99 7.11
C ALA A 216 10.46 -20.66 6.56
N LEU A 217 11.54 -20.74 5.79
CA LEU A 217 12.04 -19.62 5.00
C LEU A 217 11.30 -19.53 3.67
N ALA A 218 11.25 -18.32 3.12
CA ALA A 218 10.58 -18.04 1.87
C ALA A 218 11.13 -18.89 0.71
N GLN A 219 10.21 -19.50 -0.01
CA GLN A 219 10.43 -20.16 -1.29
C GLN A 219 9.50 -19.46 -2.30
N PRO A 220 9.94 -18.31 -2.85
CA PRO A 220 9.08 -17.51 -3.72
C PRO A 220 8.68 -18.31 -4.97
N LEU A 221 7.40 -18.27 -5.29
CA LEU A 221 6.85 -18.93 -6.47
C LEU A 221 7.00 -17.99 -7.67
N VAL A 222 7.78 -18.41 -8.65
CA VAL A 222 7.87 -17.66 -9.91
C VAL A 222 6.55 -17.82 -10.68
N GLN A 223 5.92 -16.69 -10.97
CA GLN A 223 4.61 -16.62 -11.63
C GLN A 223 4.80 -16.31 -13.11
N ALA A 224 4.28 -17.19 -13.96
CA ALA A 224 4.24 -16.96 -15.41
C ALA A 224 3.04 -16.03 -15.74
N PRO A 225 3.25 -14.91 -16.45
CA PRO A 225 2.15 -14.02 -16.82
C PRO A 225 1.32 -14.61 -17.96
N VAL A 226 0.00 -14.40 -17.89
CA VAL A 226 -0.92 -14.55 -19.02
C VAL A 226 -1.39 -13.17 -19.45
N TRP A 227 -1.26 -12.90 -20.76
CA TRP A 227 -1.60 -11.60 -21.33
C TRP A 227 -3.07 -11.61 -21.76
N SER A 228 -3.94 -11.01 -20.96
CA SER A 228 -5.38 -10.89 -21.17
C SER A 228 -5.76 -9.43 -21.40
N VAL A 229 -6.51 -9.15 -22.46
CA VAL A 229 -7.00 -7.79 -22.74
C VAL A 229 -7.87 -7.29 -21.59
N ALA A 230 -8.72 -8.14 -21.02
CA ALA A 230 -9.57 -7.80 -19.87
C ALA A 230 -8.72 -7.35 -18.68
N ALA A 231 -7.71 -8.14 -18.28
CA ALA A 231 -6.81 -7.79 -17.19
C ALA A 231 -6.01 -6.50 -17.46
N MET A 232 -5.57 -6.29 -18.73
CA MET A 232 -4.84 -5.06 -19.12
C MET A 232 -5.72 -3.82 -18.96
N VAL A 233 -6.95 -3.84 -19.45
CA VAL A 233 -7.86 -2.69 -19.37
C VAL A 233 -8.31 -2.46 -17.93
N GLU A 234 -8.68 -3.52 -17.22
CA GLU A 234 -9.18 -3.43 -15.85
C GLU A 234 -8.14 -2.93 -14.85
N LEU A 235 -6.93 -3.46 -14.91
CA LEU A 235 -5.96 -3.28 -13.83
C LEU A 235 -4.83 -2.29 -14.15
N VAL A 236 -4.32 -2.24 -15.39
CA VAL A 236 -3.08 -1.49 -15.67
C VAL A 236 -3.24 0.00 -15.38
N VAL A 237 -4.32 0.61 -15.86
CA VAL A 237 -4.55 2.06 -15.67
C VAL A 237 -4.82 2.39 -14.19
N PRO A 238 -5.77 1.72 -13.49
CA PRO A 238 -5.99 1.97 -12.06
C PRO A 238 -4.74 1.70 -11.21
N LEU A 239 -4.00 0.61 -11.44
CA LEU A 239 -2.77 0.31 -10.70
C LEU A 239 -1.70 1.38 -10.94
N ALA A 240 -1.46 1.81 -12.18
CA ALA A 240 -0.51 2.88 -12.47
C ALA A 240 -0.88 4.19 -11.78
N ILE A 241 -2.17 4.54 -11.74
CA ILE A 241 -2.68 5.71 -11.01
C ILE A 241 -2.43 5.55 -9.51
N THR A 242 -2.75 4.39 -8.92
CA THR A 242 -2.52 4.16 -7.48
C THR A 242 -1.04 4.26 -7.11
N VAL A 243 -0.15 3.80 -7.98
CA VAL A 243 1.31 3.92 -7.75
C VAL A 243 1.78 5.35 -7.93
N LEU A 244 1.58 5.94 -9.11
CA LEU A 244 2.19 7.21 -9.47
C LEU A 244 1.53 8.40 -8.78
N VAL A 245 0.20 8.43 -8.73
CA VAL A 245 -0.56 9.60 -8.25
C VAL A 245 -0.86 9.48 -6.77
N VAL A 246 -1.47 8.37 -6.35
CA VAL A 246 -1.91 8.22 -4.95
C VAL A 246 -0.71 8.01 -4.04
N GLN A 247 0.05 6.95 -4.23
CA GLN A 247 1.10 6.56 -3.27
C GLN A 247 2.38 7.38 -3.43
N ASN A 248 2.95 7.43 -4.64
CA ASN A 248 4.15 8.25 -4.86
C ASN A 248 3.88 9.73 -4.64
N GLY A 249 2.68 10.21 -5.01
CA GLY A 249 2.24 11.57 -4.73
C GLY A 249 2.28 11.92 -3.25
N GLN A 250 1.69 11.06 -2.42
CA GLN A 250 1.71 11.21 -0.95
C GLN A 250 3.13 11.10 -0.39
N GLY A 251 3.91 10.10 -0.81
CA GLY A 251 5.29 9.92 -0.35
C GLY A 251 6.17 11.12 -0.68
N VAL A 252 6.09 11.64 -1.91
CA VAL A 252 6.81 12.85 -2.34
C VAL A 252 6.37 14.08 -1.53
N ALA A 253 5.06 14.25 -1.27
CA ALA A 253 4.55 15.38 -0.49
C ALA A 253 5.06 15.34 0.96
N VAL A 254 5.04 14.18 1.60
CA VAL A 254 5.56 13.96 2.95
C VAL A 254 7.06 14.28 3.03
N LEU A 255 7.85 13.77 2.10
CA LEU A 255 9.29 14.03 2.06
C LEU A 255 9.60 15.52 1.86
N LYS A 256 8.83 16.21 0.99
CA LYS A 256 8.96 17.65 0.80
C LYS A 256 8.60 18.44 2.06
N ALA A 257 7.51 18.05 2.74
CA ALA A 257 7.11 18.67 4.02
C ALA A 257 8.19 18.49 5.11
N ALA A 258 8.93 17.37 5.09
CA ALA A 258 10.10 17.14 5.96
C ALA A 258 11.39 17.82 5.46
N GLY A 259 11.33 18.68 4.44
CA GLY A 259 12.43 19.45 3.90
C GLY A 259 13.38 18.71 2.94
N HIS A 260 13.02 17.48 2.53
CA HIS A 260 13.77 16.73 1.51
C HIS A 260 13.40 17.17 0.09
N GLN A 261 14.28 16.86 -0.87
CA GLN A 261 14.04 17.04 -2.30
C GLN A 261 14.02 15.67 -2.99
N PRO A 262 12.86 14.96 -2.96
CA PRO A 262 12.80 13.61 -3.49
C PRO A 262 12.99 13.58 -5.01
N PRO A 263 13.74 12.60 -5.54
CA PRO A 263 14.00 12.42 -6.96
C PRO A 263 12.78 11.73 -7.64
N VAL A 264 11.79 12.52 -8.04
CA VAL A 264 10.43 12.04 -8.44
C VAL A 264 10.48 11.06 -9.61
N ASN A 265 11.25 11.39 -10.66
CA ASN A 265 11.35 10.51 -11.83
C ASN A 265 12.13 9.23 -11.52
N THR A 266 13.21 9.36 -10.75
CA THR A 266 13.98 8.19 -10.31
C THR A 266 13.16 7.29 -9.39
N ILE A 267 12.37 7.85 -8.47
CA ILE A 267 11.44 7.08 -7.64
C ILE A 267 10.46 6.29 -8.52
N ALA A 268 9.86 6.93 -9.52
CA ALA A 268 8.93 6.24 -10.43
C ALA A 268 9.63 5.13 -11.23
N ALA A 269 10.83 5.39 -11.75
CA ALA A 269 11.61 4.38 -12.47
C ALA A 269 11.96 3.17 -11.57
N VAL A 270 12.38 3.43 -10.32
CA VAL A 270 12.66 2.39 -9.33
C VAL A 270 11.39 1.63 -8.95
N CYS A 271 10.24 2.32 -8.81
CA CYS A 271 8.94 1.67 -8.60
C CYS A 271 8.59 0.74 -9.78
N GLY A 272 8.85 1.16 -11.02
CA GLY A 272 8.63 0.31 -12.19
C GLY A 272 9.51 -0.96 -12.17
N ILE A 273 10.81 -0.81 -11.87
CA ILE A 273 11.73 -1.95 -11.75
C ILE A 273 11.29 -2.86 -10.59
N GLY A 274 11.02 -2.29 -9.43
CA GLY A 274 10.55 -3.01 -8.26
C GLY A 274 9.25 -3.75 -8.50
N ALA A 275 8.30 -3.11 -9.21
CA ALA A 275 7.03 -3.74 -9.59
C ALA A 275 7.23 -4.94 -10.53
N ALA A 276 8.17 -4.87 -11.49
CA ALA A 276 8.50 -6.01 -12.36
C ALA A 276 9.09 -7.19 -11.57
N LEU A 277 10.00 -6.90 -10.64
CA LEU A 277 10.58 -7.92 -9.76
C LEU A 277 9.53 -8.52 -8.83
N SER A 278 8.64 -7.69 -8.29
CA SER A 278 7.51 -8.13 -7.45
C SER A 278 6.52 -8.98 -8.23
N ALA A 279 6.18 -8.60 -9.46
CA ALA A 279 5.32 -9.36 -10.35
C ALA A 279 5.85 -10.78 -10.63
N ALA A 280 7.18 -10.94 -10.72
CA ALA A 280 7.80 -12.24 -10.94
C ALA A 280 7.47 -13.26 -9.83
N VAL A 281 7.17 -12.80 -8.62
CA VAL A 281 6.78 -13.63 -7.49
C VAL A 281 5.31 -13.44 -7.10
N GLY A 282 4.49 -12.91 -8.01
CA GLY A 282 3.04 -12.72 -7.82
C GLY A 282 2.68 -11.57 -6.89
N ALA A 283 3.58 -10.63 -6.64
CA ALA A 283 3.33 -9.52 -5.73
C ALA A 283 2.94 -8.23 -6.48
N VAL A 284 2.03 -7.46 -5.88
CA VAL A 284 1.54 -6.19 -6.42
C VAL A 284 2.63 -5.12 -6.48
N SER A 285 2.40 -4.11 -7.30
CA SER A 285 3.35 -3.05 -7.65
C SER A 285 3.94 -2.30 -6.45
N THR A 286 5.25 -2.08 -6.55
CA THR A 286 6.05 -1.21 -5.67
C THR A 286 5.64 0.25 -5.77
N CYS A 287 5.68 0.97 -4.64
CA CYS A 287 5.47 2.41 -4.57
C CYS A 287 6.27 3.08 -3.45
N LEU A 288 6.42 4.40 -3.52
CA LEU A 288 6.91 5.21 -2.40
C LEU A 288 5.72 5.58 -1.51
N THR A 289 5.61 4.97 -0.32
CA THR A 289 4.40 5.12 0.50
C THR A 289 4.42 6.38 1.38
N GLY A 290 3.30 7.09 1.43
CA GLY A 290 3.13 8.27 2.28
C GLY A 290 3.22 7.96 3.78
N PRO A 291 2.40 7.05 4.33
CA PRO A 291 2.36 6.76 5.77
C PRO A 291 3.70 6.30 6.34
N THR A 292 4.38 5.36 5.68
CA THR A 292 5.69 4.89 6.13
C THR A 292 6.71 6.03 6.13
N ASN A 293 6.78 6.81 5.05
CA ASN A 293 7.71 7.94 4.97
C ASN A 293 7.41 9.04 6.00
N ALA A 294 6.13 9.24 6.39
CA ALA A 294 5.77 10.11 7.49
C ALA A 294 6.35 9.65 8.82
N LEU A 295 6.30 8.34 9.09
CA LEU A 295 6.92 7.75 10.30
C LEU A 295 8.44 7.89 10.27
N LEU A 296 9.08 7.63 9.14
CA LEU A 296 10.54 7.74 8.97
C LEU A 296 11.07 9.18 9.14
N THR A 297 10.22 10.19 8.91
CA THR A 297 10.56 11.62 9.03
C THR A 297 9.97 12.29 10.25
N SER A 298 9.33 11.54 11.16
CA SER A 298 8.54 12.10 12.27
C SER A 298 9.37 12.83 13.33
N SER A 299 10.67 12.53 13.44
CA SER A 299 11.54 13.15 14.44
C SER A 299 13.02 13.12 14.03
N GLY A 300 13.79 14.01 14.62
CA GLY A 300 15.24 14.06 14.46
C GLY A 300 15.71 14.98 13.32
N GLU A 301 17.01 14.94 13.04
CA GLU A 301 17.65 15.78 12.04
C GLU A 301 17.46 15.23 10.63
N ARG A 302 17.04 16.08 9.70
CA ARG A 302 16.73 15.73 8.31
C ARG A 302 17.80 14.86 7.64
N HIS A 303 19.10 15.21 7.83
CA HIS A 303 20.19 14.53 7.16
C HIS A 303 20.43 13.09 7.66
N ARG A 304 19.82 12.71 8.79
CA ARG A 304 19.90 11.38 9.41
C ARG A 304 18.64 10.52 9.24
N HIS A 305 17.55 11.06 8.68
CA HIS A 305 16.30 10.32 8.49
C HIS A 305 16.49 9.03 7.69
N TYR A 306 17.48 8.98 6.79
CA TYR A 306 17.78 7.77 5.99
C TYR A 306 18.13 6.55 6.86
N ILE A 307 18.65 6.75 8.07
CA ILE A 307 18.92 5.66 9.03
C ILE A 307 17.63 4.93 9.41
N GLY A 308 16.54 5.66 9.63
CA GLY A 308 15.22 5.05 9.86
C GLY A 308 14.76 4.21 8.69
N ALA A 309 15.00 4.68 7.46
CA ALA A 309 14.67 3.90 6.27
C ALA A 309 15.56 2.66 6.10
N LEU A 310 16.84 2.73 6.45
CA LEU A 310 17.72 1.55 6.47
C LEU A 310 17.22 0.52 7.50
N CYS A 311 16.83 0.96 8.68
CA CYS A 311 16.23 0.09 9.70
C CYS A 311 14.93 -0.55 9.19
N PHE A 312 14.00 0.24 8.64
CA PHE A 312 12.76 -0.23 8.01
C PHE A 312 13.02 -1.28 6.92
N GLY A 313 13.95 -0.98 6.00
CA GLY A 313 14.30 -1.89 4.90
C GLY A 313 14.92 -3.20 5.38
N THR A 314 15.79 -3.13 6.40
CA THR A 314 16.40 -4.33 7.01
C THR A 314 15.34 -5.25 7.61
N PHE A 315 14.42 -4.72 8.42
CA PHE A 315 13.31 -5.52 8.97
C PHE A 315 12.38 -6.02 7.87
N GLY A 316 12.15 -5.23 6.81
CA GLY A 316 11.38 -5.68 5.64
C GLY A 316 12.01 -6.89 4.95
N VAL A 317 13.33 -6.86 4.71
CA VAL A 317 14.07 -8.01 4.14
C VAL A 317 13.95 -9.24 5.03
N LEU A 318 14.18 -9.10 6.34
CA LEU A 318 14.09 -10.21 7.27
C LEU A 318 12.67 -10.79 7.36
N PHE A 319 11.66 -9.94 7.41
CA PHE A 319 10.25 -10.37 7.41
C PHE A 319 9.87 -11.07 6.12
N GLY A 320 10.30 -10.55 4.97
CA GLY A 320 10.08 -11.18 3.67
C GLY A 320 10.68 -12.59 3.60
N LEU A 321 11.90 -12.78 4.13
CA LEU A 321 12.52 -14.11 4.22
C LEU A 321 11.73 -15.07 5.09
N MET A 322 10.99 -14.58 6.08
CA MET A 322 10.14 -15.37 6.98
C MET A 322 8.66 -15.37 6.57
N ALA A 323 8.33 -14.92 5.37
CA ALA A 323 6.95 -14.76 4.89
C ALA A 323 6.06 -16.01 5.07
N PRO A 324 6.50 -17.24 4.79
CA PRO A 324 5.67 -18.44 5.00
C PRO A 324 5.24 -18.62 6.45
N THR A 325 6.17 -18.40 7.40
CA THR A 325 5.90 -18.51 8.84
C THR A 325 4.86 -17.47 9.29
N PHE A 326 5.03 -16.21 8.90
CA PHE A 326 4.08 -15.15 9.26
C PHE A 326 2.73 -15.30 8.56
N THR A 327 2.72 -15.71 7.29
CA THR A 327 1.48 -15.98 6.55
C THR A 327 0.72 -17.15 7.18
N GLY A 328 1.39 -18.24 7.51
CA GLY A 328 0.79 -19.37 8.22
C GLY A 328 0.20 -18.98 9.57
N LEU A 329 0.95 -18.20 10.36
CA LEU A 329 0.47 -17.70 11.66
C LEU A 329 -0.79 -16.83 11.51
N MET A 330 -0.82 -15.94 10.54
CA MET A 330 -1.96 -15.06 10.29
C MET A 330 -3.18 -15.85 9.76
N LEU A 331 -2.98 -16.83 8.88
CA LEU A 331 -4.07 -17.66 8.35
C LEU A 331 -4.60 -18.67 9.37
N ALA A 332 -3.82 -19.02 10.38
CA ALA A 332 -4.28 -19.84 11.51
C ALA A 332 -5.22 -19.07 12.47
N ALA A 333 -5.27 -17.73 12.36
CA ALA A 333 -6.21 -16.89 13.08
C ALA A 333 -7.60 -16.90 12.40
N PRO A 334 -8.70 -16.73 13.16
CA PRO A 334 -10.04 -16.59 12.60
C PRO A 334 -10.14 -15.47 11.58
N ALA A 335 -10.99 -15.62 10.57
CA ALA A 335 -11.18 -14.63 9.50
C ALA A 335 -11.56 -13.25 10.04
N GLU A 336 -12.37 -13.19 11.10
CA GLU A 336 -12.77 -11.97 11.78
C GLU A 336 -11.59 -11.16 12.31
N PHE A 337 -10.54 -11.83 12.81
CA PHE A 337 -9.30 -11.18 13.23
C PHE A 337 -8.65 -10.40 12.09
N ILE A 338 -8.52 -11.03 10.92
CA ILE A 338 -7.94 -10.40 9.72
C ILE A 338 -8.84 -9.27 9.22
N MET A 339 -10.17 -9.48 9.20
CA MET A 339 -11.15 -8.48 8.78
C MET A 339 -11.11 -7.23 9.68
N VAL A 340 -11.06 -7.41 10.99
CA VAL A 340 -10.97 -6.29 11.96
C VAL A 340 -9.63 -5.57 11.81
N LEU A 341 -8.54 -6.29 11.72
CA LEU A 341 -7.20 -5.69 11.62
C LEU A 341 -7.08 -4.87 10.33
N GLY A 342 -7.54 -5.41 9.19
CA GLY A 342 -7.58 -4.70 7.91
C GLY A 342 -8.50 -3.47 7.97
N GLY A 343 -9.69 -3.62 8.52
CA GLY A 343 -10.67 -2.53 8.66
C GLY A 343 -10.15 -1.38 9.53
N LEU A 344 -9.61 -1.69 10.72
CA LEU A 344 -9.03 -0.67 11.63
C LEU A 344 -7.84 0.05 10.99
N ALA A 345 -6.98 -0.66 10.28
CA ALA A 345 -5.86 -0.06 9.57
C ALA A 345 -6.31 0.91 8.46
N MET A 346 -7.45 0.62 7.82
CA MET A 346 -7.96 1.42 6.70
C MET A 346 -8.85 2.60 7.11
N LEU A 347 -9.34 2.69 8.37
CA LEU A 347 -10.26 3.75 8.80
C LEU A 347 -9.75 5.16 8.48
N ARG A 348 -8.49 5.46 8.79
CA ARG A 348 -7.90 6.78 8.52
C ARG A 348 -7.66 7.02 7.04
N VAL A 349 -7.31 5.99 6.29
CA VAL A 349 -7.11 6.07 4.84
C VAL A 349 -8.45 6.32 4.15
N LEU A 350 -9.51 5.61 4.57
CA LEU A 350 -10.87 5.80 4.11
C LEU A 350 -11.37 7.22 4.41
N GLN A 351 -11.19 7.70 5.66
CA GLN A 351 -11.52 9.07 6.04
C GLN A 351 -10.82 10.10 5.15
N GLY A 352 -9.50 9.93 4.92
CA GLY A 352 -8.72 10.81 4.06
C GLY A 352 -9.18 10.78 2.60
N ALA A 353 -9.58 9.60 2.10
CA ALA A 353 -10.12 9.46 0.76
C ALA A 353 -11.45 10.22 0.59
N PHE A 354 -12.37 10.12 1.55
CA PHE A 354 -13.61 10.90 1.55
C PHE A 354 -13.36 12.41 1.60
N LEU A 355 -12.49 12.87 2.49
CA LEU A 355 -12.14 14.30 2.59
C LEU A 355 -11.53 14.83 1.27
N ALA A 356 -10.65 14.06 0.64
CA ALA A 356 -10.04 14.44 -0.63
C ALA A 356 -11.03 14.40 -1.81
N SER A 357 -12.05 13.52 -1.75
CA SER A 357 -13.08 13.40 -2.79
C SER A 357 -14.08 14.54 -2.77
N PHE A 358 -14.51 14.97 -1.57
CA PHE A 358 -15.67 15.85 -1.40
C PHE A 358 -15.33 17.22 -0.80
N GLY A 359 -14.04 17.53 -0.65
CA GLY A 359 -13.57 18.78 -0.06
C GLY A 359 -13.61 20.01 -0.96
N GLY A 360 -14.11 19.90 -2.22
CA GLY A 360 -14.10 21.04 -3.15
C GLY A 360 -14.48 20.70 -4.59
N LYS A 361 -13.60 21.02 -5.54
CA LYS A 361 -13.81 20.81 -6.99
C LYS A 361 -13.98 19.34 -7.34
N PHE A 362 -14.63 19.06 -8.49
CA PHE A 362 -14.84 17.72 -9.03
C PHE A 362 -15.62 16.76 -8.11
N SER A 363 -16.45 17.30 -7.22
CA SER A 363 -17.16 16.51 -6.19
C SER A 363 -18.23 15.58 -6.79
N LEU A 364 -18.91 16.00 -7.86
CA LEU A 364 -19.89 15.17 -8.55
C LEU A 364 -19.22 14.02 -9.30
N GLY A 365 -18.11 14.28 -10.01
CA GLY A 365 -17.30 13.24 -10.64
C GLY A 365 -16.75 12.25 -9.62
N ALA A 366 -16.31 12.73 -8.45
CA ALA A 366 -15.87 11.90 -7.35
C ALA A 366 -17.01 11.01 -6.80
N LEU A 367 -18.21 11.57 -6.65
CA LEU A 367 -19.40 10.82 -6.21
C LEU A 367 -19.76 9.70 -7.18
N ILE A 368 -19.78 9.97 -8.46
CA ILE A 368 -20.07 8.96 -9.49
C ILE A 368 -18.98 7.88 -9.48
N SER A 369 -17.72 8.28 -9.39
CA SER A 369 -16.59 7.33 -9.27
C SER A 369 -16.74 6.41 -8.07
N LEU A 370 -17.10 6.96 -6.90
CA LEU A 370 -17.41 6.20 -5.69
C LEU A 370 -18.56 5.22 -5.90
N LEU A 371 -19.72 5.72 -6.37
CA LEU A 371 -20.94 4.92 -6.51
C LEU A 371 -20.76 3.74 -7.47
N VAL A 372 -20.15 3.99 -8.64
CA VAL A 372 -19.86 2.93 -9.62
C VAL A 372 -18.88 1.91 -9.04
N THR A 373 -17.85 2.36 -8.33
CA THR A 373 -16.88 1.46 -7.69
C THR A 373 -17.53 0.60 -6.60
N VAL A 374 -18.40 1.19 -5.77
CA VAL A 374 -19.10 0.48 -4.68
C VAL A 374 -20.14 -0.51 -5.22
N ALA A 375 -20.78 -0.17 -6.33
CA ALA A 375 -21.75 -1.06 -6.98
C ALA A 375 -21.15 -2.42 -7.39
N ASP A 376 -19.83 -2.46 -7.62
CA ASP A 376 -19.05 -3.68 -7.88
C ASP A 376 -19.58 -4.50 -9.08
N ILE A 377 -20.06 -3.80 -10.10
CA ILE A 377 -20.60 -4.41 -11.32
C ILE A 377 -19.49 -4.39 -12.38
N SER A 378 -19.07 -5.56 -12.83
CA SER A 378 -18.16 -5.65 -13.99
C SER A 378 -18.95 -5.50 -15.30
N LEU A 379 -18.44 -4.67 -16.20
CA LEU A 379 -18.95 -4.51 -17.55
C LEU A 379 -17.88 -4.92 -18.55
N LEU A 380 -18.24 -5.73 -19.54
CA LEU A 380 -17.31 -6.24 -20.56
C LEU A 380 -16.13 -7.02 -19.93
N ASN A 381 -16.37 -7.71 -18.84
CA ASN A 381 -15.36 -8.42 -18.04
C ASN A 381 -14.25 -7.48 -17.50
N ILE A 382 -14.59 -6.22 -17.20
CA ILE A 382 -13.71 -5.20 -16.62
C ILE A 382 -14.35 -4.71 -15.33
N GLY A 383 -13.58 -4.68 -14.24
CA GLY A 383 -14.06 -4.40 -12.88
C GLY A 383 -14.54 -2.97 -12.66
N ALA A 384 -15.40 -2.81 -11.67
CA ALA A 384 -16.11 -1.58 -11.35
C ALA A 384 -15.21 -0.36 -11.07
N ALA A 385 -14.00 -0.58 -10.51
CA ALA A 385 -13.09 0.51 -10.18
C ALA A 385 -12.57 1.26 -11.43
N PHE A 386 -12.31 0.54 -12.53
CA PHE A 386 -11.98 1.15 -13.82
C PHE A 386 -13.15 1.98 -14.34
N TRP A 387 -14.35 1.39 -14.37
CA TRP A 387 -15.54 2.08 -14.81
C TRP A 387 -15.92 3.27 -13.92
N GLY A 388 -15.64 3.17 -12.63
CA GLY A 388 -15.76 4.28 -11.68
C GLY A 388 -14.92 5.49 -12.09
N LEU A 389 -13.65 5.27 -12.44
CA LEU A 389 -12.79 6.33 -12.98
C LEU A 389 -13.34 6.90 -14.28
N VAL A 390 -13.69 6.05 -15.24
CA VAL A 390 -14.19 6.47 -16.56
C VAL A 390 -15.49 7.27 -16.41
N ALA A 391 -16.46 6.76 -15.66
CA ALA A 391 -17.74 7.43 -15.44
C ALA A 391 -17.57 8.75 -14.66
N GLY A 392 -16.77 8.74 -13.60
CA GLY A 392 -16.46 9.93 -12.82
C GLY A 392 -15.83 11.04 -13.66
N PHE A 393 -14.86 10.68 -14.51
CA PHE A 393 -14.24 11.60 -15.46
C PHE A 393 -15.26 12.12 -16.50
N ALA A 394 -16.04 11.24 -17.11
CA ALA A 394 -17.02 11.61 -18.13
C ALA A 394 -18.08 12.57 -17.59
N VAL A 395 -18.65 12.27 -16.41
CA VAL A 395 -19.65 13.13 -15.77
C VAL A 395 -19.03 14.47 -15.36
N SER A 396 -17.85 14.46 -14.76
CA SER A 396 -17.16 15.70 -14.38
C SER A 396 -16.83 16.56 -15.59
N TRP A 397 -16.36 15.95 -16.70
CA TRP A 397 -16.09 16.67 -17.95
C TRP A 397 -17.33 17.28 -18.57
N LEU A 398 -18.50 16.65 -18.41
CA LEU A 398 -19.76 17.18 -18.91
C LEU A 398 -20.37 18.25 -18.00
N MET A 399 -20.34 18.03 -16.68
CA MET A 399 -21.13 18.81 -15.70
C MET A 399 -20.30 19.76 -14.83
N GLU A 400 -18.97 19.53 -14.70
CA GLU A 400 -18.07 20.33 -13.86
C GLU A 400 -16.95 21.01 -14.68
N LYS A 401 -17.28 21.48 -15.91
CA LYS A 401 -16.31 22.12 -16.83
C LYS A 401 -15.56 23.29 -16.20
N GLY A 402 -16.25 24.05 -15.33
CA GLY A 402 -15.65 25.16 -14.60
C GLY A 402 -14.47 24.77 -13.72
N ASP A 403 -14.50 23.58 -13.17
CA ASP A 403 -13.45 23.07 -12.29
C ASP A 403 -12.17 22.73 -13.06
N PHE A 404 -12.30 22.23 -14.32
CA PHE A 404 -11.15 22.00 -15.19
C PHE A 404 -10.48 23.32 -15.61
N VAL A 405 -11.27 24.37 -15.90
CA VAL A 405 -10.76 25.69 -16.23
C VAL A 405 -10.03 26.30 -15.01
N ALA A 406 -10.62 26.15 -13.82
CA ALA A 406 -10.04 26.66 -12.59
C ALA A 406 -8.80 25.85 -12.14
N ALA A 407 -8.73 24.57 -12.46
CA ALA A 407 -7.55 23.74 -12.20
C ALA A 407 -6.37 24.04 -13.15
N ALA A 408 -6.67 24.44 -14.40
CA ALA A 408 -5.64 24.82 -15.37
C ALA A 408 -4.98 26.19 -15.10
N ARG A 409 -5.61 27.02 -14.25
CA ARG A 409 -5.14 28.39 -13.90
C ARG A 409 -4.38 28.47 -12.60
N GLY A 410 -4.39 27.43 -11.78
CA GLY A 410 -3.67 27.30 -10.47
C GLY A 410 -2.51 26.34 -10.56
#